data_7605852980f7a4ca1b203eb18d14fe86
#
_entry.id   7605852980f7a4ca1b203eb18d14fe86
#
_cell.length_a   1.000
_cell.length_b   1.000
_cell.length_c   1.000
_cell.angle_alpha   90.00
_cell.angle_beta   90.00
_cell.angle_gamma   90.00
#
_symmetry.space_group_name_H-M   'P 1'
#
loop_
_entity.id
_entity.type
_entity.pdbx_description
1 polymer ?
#
loop_
_entity_poly.entity_id
_entity_poly.type
_entity_poly.pdbx_seq_one_letter_code
_entity_poly.pdbx_strand_id
1 'polypeptide(L)'
;MKKLFLITLAIIAVVAAFRWNEWRDWLDKGSVPQLTRRFSNSLVFVEGKAGAGSGFVCDIGGKKFAVTNQHVVAGNSGAKFTLLDRSPIEVGQAAAAVGHDIMTFALLSDTKAMEMMTEVEKNATVGDDVSVLGNSNGDRVIAPVAGKLLGIGPDRVEVSAEFVTGNSGSPIVHIKSGKVIAIAAYATVRRFDSVTGRPKDPPEVKRFGFRLDSVKQWQPVAWPEYSAEFQGLEKIDARTDELLKLLRTRLFDAASYTDPAIRGPLERYAIAGKNTGLIKTDPLSAARDLANSLHNACDTDIAQALVAIRYDHFRHRLGEQQKLRAESYKALEQWMKTLGK
;
A
#
# COMPACT_ATOMS: atom_id res chain seq x y z
N MET A 1 -27.49 -23.36 58.30
CA MET A 1 -26.71 -23.94 57.21
C MET A 1 -27.44 -23.89 55.85
N LYS A 2 -28.68 -24.33 55.68
CA LYS A 2 -29.43 -24.35 54.42
C LYS A 2 -29.61 -22.94 53.78
N LYS A 3 -29.89 -21.88 54.55
CA LYS A 3 -30.05 -20.52 54.02
C LYS A 3 -28.73 -19.91 53.51
N LEU A 4 -27.60 -20.20 54.13
CA LEU A 4 -26.30 -19.72 53.71
C LEU A 4 -25.88 -20.38 52.39
N PHE A 5 -26.13 -21.68 52.25
CA PHE A 5 -25.87 -22.45 51.04
C PHE A 5 -26.69 -21.95 49.81
N LEU A 6 -27.96 -21.59 50.03
CA LEU A 6 -28.83 -21.02 48.99
C LEU A 6 -28.37 -19.63 48.57
N ILE A 7 -27.90 -18.79 49.47
CA ILE A 7 -27.36 -17.46 49.16
C ILE A 7 -26.06 -17.60 48.33
N THR A 8 -25.18 -18.53 48.71
CA THR A 8 -23.93 -18.77 47.97
C THR A 8 -24.21 -19.28 46.57
N LEU A 9 -25.17 -20.20 46.38
CA LEU A 9 -25.59 -20.68 45.06
C LEU A 9 -26.20 -19.58 44.22
N ALA A 10 -26.99 -18.67 44.78
CA ALA A 10 -27.57 -17.55 44.10
C ALA A 10 -26.48 -16.54 43.64
N ILE A 11 -25.49 -16.28 44.47
CA ILE A 11 -24.33 -15.40 44.09
C ILE A 11 -23.52 -16.04 42.98
N ILE A 12 -23.24 -17.35 43.06
CA ILE A 12 -22.50 -18.06 41.98
C ILE A 12 -23.30 -18.02 40.68
N ALA A 13 -24.63 -18.21 40.73
CA ALA A 13 -25.46 -18.14 39.55
C ALA A 13 -25.50 -16.73 38.92
N VAL A 14 -25.54 -15.67 39.73
CA VAL A 14 -25.49 -14.28 39.25
C VAL A 14 -24.12 -13.95 38.67
N VAL A 15 -23.04 -14.37 39.31
CA VAL A 15 -21.68 -14.18 38.78
C VAL A 15 -21.47 -14.99 37.50
N ALA A 16 -21.96 -16.22 37.41
CA ALA A 16 -21.93 -17.04 36.25
C ALA A 16 -22.76 -16.45 35.08
N ALA A 17 -23.95 -15.89 35.37
CA ALA A 17 -24.78 -15.22 34.38
C ALA A 17 -24.15 -13.91 33.87
N PHE A 18 -23.50 -13.15 34.76
CA PHE A 18 -22.76 -11.92 34.39
C PHE A 18 -21.55 -12.26 33.51
N ARG A 19 -20.76 -13.28 33.89
CA ARG A 19 -19.64 -13.76 33.05
C ARG A 19 -20.10 -14.45 31.80
N TRP A 20 -21.28 -15.10 31.80
CA TRP A 20 -21.88 -15.68 30.60
C TRP A 20 -22.29 -14.61 29.61
N ASN A 21 -22.83 -13.49 30.05
CA ASN A 21 -23.13 -12.36 29.15
C ASN A 21 -21.86 -11.69 28.63
N GLU A 22 -20.82 -11.53 29.44
CA GLU A 22 -19.51 -11.05 28.96
C GLU A 22 -18.87 -12.05 28.00
N TRP A 23 -18.97 -13.36 28.27
CA TRP A 23 -18.49 -14.44 27.41
C TRP A 23 -19.29 -14.52 26.09
N ARG A 24 -20.59 -14.37 26.17
CA ARG A 24 -21.47 -14.34 25.02
C ARG A 24 -21.22 -13.09 24.16
N ASP A 25 -21.06 -11.92 24.77
CA ASP A 25 -20.66 -10.68 24.12
C ASP A 25 -19.26 -10.79 23.49
N TRP A 26 -18.34 -11.49 24.14
CA TRP A 26 -17.02 -11.79 23.59
C TRP A 26 -17.10 -12.80 22.42
N LEU A 27 -17.92 -13.83 22.56
CA LEU A 27 -18.19 -14.80 21.47
C LEU A 27 -18.94 -14.14 20.31
N ASP A 28 -19.88 -13.25 20.58
CA ASP A 28 -20.67 -12.56 19.54
C ASP A 28 -19.91 -11.40 18.89
N LYS A 29 -18.94 -10.79 19.56
CA LYS A 29 -18.16 -9.66 19.04
C LYS A 29 -16.81 -10.06 18.43
N GLY A 30 -16.31 -11.27 18.63
CA GLY A 30 -14.89 -11.49 18.59
C GLY A 30 -14.30 -12.71 17.89
N SER A 31 -15.04 -13.57 17.22
CA SER A 31 -14.36 -14.56 16.37
C SER A 31 -14.14 -14.02 14.96
N VAL A 32 -12.92 -14.17 14.46
CA VAL A 32 -12.52 -13.71 13.10
C VAL A 32 -13.48 -14.21 11.99
N PRO A 33 -14.00 -15.45 12.01
CA PRO A 33 -15.03 -15.89 11.06
C PRO A 33 -16.37 -15.16 11.20
N GLN A 34 -16.74 -14.73 12.41
CA GLN A 34 -17.98 -13.97 12.63
C GLN A 34 -17.88 -12.56 12.07
N LEU A 35 -16.71 -11.92 12.09
CA LEU A 35 -16.49 -10.60 11.49
C LEU A 35 -16.75 -10.63 9.99
N THR A 36 -16.24 -11.62 9.27
CA THR A 36 -16.50 -11.75 7.82
C THR A 36 -17.98 -11.88 7.53
N ARG A 37 -18.71 -12.70 8.30
CA ARG A 37 -20.16 -12.84 8.17
C ARG A 37 -20.91 -11.56 8.53
N ARG A 38 -20.50 -10.88 9.61
CA ARG A 38 -21.09 -9.60 10.05
C ARG A 38 -20.94 -8.50 9.00
N PHE A 39 -19.81 -8.45 8.30
CA PHE A 39 -19.48 -7.42 7.34
C PHE A 39 -19.58 -7.85 5.88
N SER A 40 -20.13 -9.05 5.60
CA SER A 40 -20.26 -9.60 4.23
C SER A 40 -20.88 -8.61 3.24
N ASN A 41 -21.90 -7.86 3.69
CA ASN A 41 -22.61 -6.86 2.87
C ASN A 41 -21.93 -5.47 2.86
N SER A 42 -20.73 -5.37 3.41
CA SER A 42 -19.94 -4.12 3.42
C SER A 42 -18.57 -4.32 2.79
N LEU A 43 -18.13 -5.57 2.58
CA LEU A 43 -16.85 -5.88 1.94
C LEU A 43 -17.02 -5.90 0.43
N VAL A 44 -16.02 -5.34 -0.27
CA VAL A 44 -16.09 -5.05 -1.70
C VAL A 44 -14.87 -5.63 -2.42
N PHE A 45 -15.10 -6.30 -3.53
CA PHE A 45 -14.06 -6.57 -4.52
C PHE A 45 -13.95 -5.39 -5.48
N VAL A 46 -12.75 -4.91 -5.71
CA VAL A 46 -12.45 -3.84 -6.66
C VAL A 46 -11.65 -4.43 -7.80
N GLU A 47 -12.20 -4.41 -8.99
CA GLU A 47 -11.61 -5.09 -10.16
C GLU A 47 -11.59 -4.18 -11.37
N GLY A 48 -10.49 -4.21 -12.10
CA GLY A 48 -10.31 -3.48 -13.34
C GLY A 48 -9.33 -4.18 -14.28
N LYS A 49 -9.04 -3.55 -15.40
CA LYS A 49 -8.15 -4.11 -16.44
C LYS A 49 -6.71 -4.27 -15.93
N ALA A 50 -6.26 -3.43 -15.00
CA ALA A 50 -4.88 -3.43 -14.52
C ALA A 50 -4.68 -4.31 -13.27
N GLY A 51 -5.75 -4.85 -12.67
CA GLY A 51 -5.63 -5.70 -11.48
C GLY A 51 -6.90 -5.73 -10.63
N ALA A 52 -6.76 -6.39 -9.49
CA ALA A 52 -7.80 -6.52 -8.48
C ALA A 52 -7.28 -6.13 -7.10
N GLY A 53 -8.16 -5.64 -6.26
CA GLY A 53 -7.91 -5.30 -4.86
C GLY A 53 -9.16 -5.46 -4.03
N SER A 54 -9.11 -4.92 -2.84
CA SER A 54 -10.20 -4.92 -1.88
C SER A 54 -10.75 -3.52 -1.66
N GLY A 55 -11.94 -3.47 -1.12
CA GLY A 55 -12.57 -2.26 -0.63
C GLY A 55 -13.63 -2.61 0.42
N PHE A 56 -14.26 -1.60 0.92
CA PHE A 56 -15.39 -1.76 1.85
C PHE A 56 -16.29 -0.52 1.81
N VAL A 57 -17.53 -0.69 2.25
CA VAL A 57 -18.45 0.44 2.46
C VAL A 57 -18.28 0.93 3.89
N CYS A 58 -18.03 2.22 4.05
CA CYS A 58 -17.78 2.87 5.33
C CYS A 58 -18.66 4.11 5.51
N ASP A 59 -19.13 4.33 6.75
CA ASP A 59 -19.72 5.59 7.14
C ASP A 59 -18.61 6.56 7.56
N ILE A 60 -18.54 7.68 6.88
CA ILE A 60 -17.60 8.76 7.15
C ILE A 60 -18.40 10.07 7.31
N GLY A 61 -18.54 10.50 8.56
CA GLY A 61 -19.29 11.72 8.87
C GLY A 61 -20.79 11.66 8.52
N GLY A 62 -21.43 10.51 8.68
CA GLY A 62 -22.85 10.29 8.39
C GLY A 62 -23.17 10.06 6.91
N LYS A 63 -22.15 9.90 6.06
CA LYS A 63 -22.31 9.56 4.64
C LYS A 63 -21.62 8.27 4.31
N LYS A 64 -22.25 7.46 3.46
CA LYS A 64 -21.70 6.16 3.03
C LYS A 64 -20.81 6.33 1.80
N PHE A 65 -19.64 5.72 1.85
CA PHE A 65 -18.67 5.69 0.77
C PHE A 65 -18.17 4.27 0.54
N ALA A 66 -17.93 3.91 -0.72
CA ALA A 66 -17.04 2.80 -1.02
C ALA A 66 -15.59 3.32 -0.90
N VAL A 67 -14.75 2.58 -0.17
CA VAL A 67 -13.41 2.99 0.20
C VAL A 67 -12.40 1.95 -0.27
N THR A 68 -11.30 2.39 -0.87
CA THR A 68 -10.16 1.54 -1.30
C THR A 68 -8.86 2.34 -1.29
N ASN A 69 -7.74 1.75 -1.69
CA ASN A 69 -6.51 2.52 -1.89
C ASN A 69 -6.51 3.24 -3.25
N GLN A 70 -5.79 4.36 -3.34
CA GLN A 70 -5.57 5.08 -4.60
C GLN A 70 -4.85 4.21 -5.62
N HIS A 71 -3.80 3.47 -5.22
CA HIS A 71 -3.03 2.60 -6.12
C HIS A 71 -3.86 1.44 -6.71
N VAL A 72 -4.92 0.98 -6.03
CA VAL A 72 -5.83 -0.07 -6.55
C VAL A 72 -6.62 0.42 -7.75
N VAL A 73 -7.01 1.68 -7.76
CA VAL A 73 -7.86 2.27 -8.82
C VAL A 73 -7.13 3.19 -9.78
N ALA A 74 -5.87 3.56 -9.52
CA ALA A 74 -5.12 4.52 -10.31
C ALA A 74 -5.02 4.12 -11.79
N GLY A 75 -4.77 2.85 -12.10
CA GLY A 75 -4.77 2.31 -13.47
C GLY A 75 -6.13 1.81 -13.96
N ASN A 76 -7.20 2.00 -13.19
CA ASN A 76 -8.50 1.35 -13.38
C ASN A 76 -9.66 2.36 -13.34
N SER A 77 -9.66 3.37 -14.23
CA SER A 77 -10.73 4.39 -14.29
C SER A 77 -12.16 3.82 -14.47
N GLY A 78 -12.28 2.57 -14.93
CA GLY A 78 -13.52 1.82 -15.04
C GLY A 78 -13.59 0.62 -14.10
N ALA A 79 -12.95 0.69 -12.92
CA ALA A 79 -13.00 -0.37 -11.94
C ALA A 79 -14.43 -0.70 -11.52
N LYS A 80 -14.73 -2.00 -11.42
CA LYS A 80 -16.02 -2.53 -10.97
C LYS A 80 -15.95 -2.80 -9.47
N PHE A 81 -17.00 -2.43 -8.77
CA PHE A 81 -17.18 -2.66 -7.35
C PHE A 81 -18.28 -3.70 -7.16
N THR A 82 -17.97 -4.81 -6.51
CA THR A 82 -18.96 -5.87 -6.26
C THR A 82 -18.88 -6.33 -4.80
N LEU A 83 -20.01 -6.65 -4.20
CA LEU A 83 -20.09 -7.29 -2.89
C LEU A 83 -19.65 -8.77 -2.96
N LEU A 84 -19.59 -9.43 -1.80
CA LEU A 84 -19.23 -10.84 -1.71
C LEU A 84 -20.20 -11.77 -2.44
N ASP A 85 -21.48 -11.42 -2.50
CA ASP A 85 -22.52 -12.15 -3.24
C ASP A 85 -22.52 -11.86 -4.74
N ARG A 86 -21.53 -11.08 -5.21
CA ARG A 86 -21.33 -10.61 -6.59
C ARG A 86 -22.35 -9.56 -7.06
N SER A 87 -23.19 -9.04 -6.19
CA SER A 87 -24.04 -7.91 -6.55
C SER A 87 -23.17 -6.66 -6.82
N PRO A 88 -23.44 -5.93 -7.89
CA PRO A 88 -22.70 -4.71 -8.20
C PRO A 88 -23.07 -3.60 -7.22
N ILE A 89 -22.08 -2.75 -6.90
CA ILE A 89 -22.30 -1.50 -6.20
C ILE A 89 -22.16 -0.35 -7.19
N GLU A 90 -23.16 0.50 -7.22
CA GLU A 90 -23.09 1.74 -8.00
C GLU A 90 -22.38 2.82 -7.17
N VAL A 91 -21.33 3.39 -7.77
CA VAL A 91 -20.52 4.43 -7.15
C VAL A 91 -20.53 5.69 -8.02
N GLY A 92 -20.52 6.84 -7.34
CA GLY A 92 -20.51 8.16 -7.98
C GLY A 92 -19.14 8.82 -7.93
N GLN A 93 -19.14 10.10 -7.58
CA GLN A 93 -17.93 10.91 -7.56
C GLN A 93 -16.87 10.33 -6.62
N ALA A 94 -15.63 10.28 -7.11
CA ALA A 94 -14.46 9.88 -6.34
C ALA A 94 -13.76 11.08 -5.70
N ALA A 95 -13.15 10.84 -4.54
CA ALA A 95 -12.26 11.79 -3.88
C ALA A 95 -11.02 11.08 -3.33
N ALA A 96 -9.84 11.63 -3.61
CA ALA A 96 -8.55 11.17 -3.14
C ALA A 96 -8.19 11.86 -1.82
N ALA A 97 -7.71 11.10 -0.84
CA ALA A 97 -7.18 11.67 0.40
C ALA A 97 -5.82 12.31 0.14
N VAL A 98 -5.61 13.53 0.63
CA VAL A 98 -4.32 14.20 0.58
C VAL A 98 -3.41 13.62 1.66
N GLY A 99 -2.19 13.23 1.31
CA GLY A 99 -1.22 12.63 2.21
C GLY A 99 -1.43 11.15 2.55
N HIS A 100 -2.48 10.52 2.00
CA HIS A 100 -2.81 9.12 2.28
C HIS A 100 -3.13 8.37 0.99
N ASP A 101 -2.77 7.10 0.94
CA ASP A 101 -3.17 6.21 -0.16
C ASP A 101 -4.59 5.68 0.04
N ILE A 102 -5.57 6.59 0.07
CA ILE A 102 -6.99 6.31 0.28
C ILE A 102 -7.82 7.00 -0.81
N MET A 103 -8.76 6.27 -1.40
CA MET A 103 -9.76 6.77 -2.34
C MET A 103 -11.16 6.46 -1.81
N THR A 104 -12.04 7.42 -1.86
CA THR A 104 -13.47 7.26 -1.55
C THR A 104 -14.31 7.49 -2.79
N PHE A 105 -15.42 6.77 -2.88
CA PHE A 105 -16.44 6.94 -3.92
C PHE A 105 -17.78 7.14 -3.24
N ALA A 106 -18.50 8.19 -3.61
CA ALA A 106 -19.86 8.37 -3.13
C ALA A 106 -20.70 7.14 -3.47
N LEU A 107 -21.38 6.58 -2.49
CA LEU A 107 -22.23 5.39 -2.69
C LEU A 107 -23.57 5.81 -3.24
N LEU A 108 -23.99 5.22 -4.36
CA LEU A 108 -25.31 5.44 -4.98
C LEU A 108 -26.28 4.29 -4.65
N SER A 109 -25.75 3.12 -4.26
CA SER A 109 -26.53 1.95 -3.84
C SER A 109 -26.82 2.00 -2.34
N ASP A 110 -27.97 1.51 -1.89
CA ASP A 110 -28.21 1.32 -0.44
C ASP A 110 -27.52 0.04 0.03
N THR A 111 -26.37 0.23 0.69
CA THR A 111 -25.52 -0.86 1.17
C THR A 111 -25.18 -0.62 2.63
N LYS A 112 -25.02 -1.70 3.40
CA LYS A 112 -24.62 -1.63 4.80
C LYS A 112 -23.20 -1.09 4.90
N ALA A 113 -22.98 -0.10 5.76
CA ALA A 113 -21.67 0.49 5.99
C ALA A 113 -21.04 -0.03 7.31
N MET A 114 -19.73 -0.14 7.31
CA MET A 114 -18.91 -0.31 8.51
C MET A 114 -18.74 1.03 9.20
N GLU A 115 -18.59 1.01 10.51
CA GLU A 115 -18.28 2.22 11.28
C GLU A 115 -16.77 2.46 11.31
N MET A 116 -16.37 3.71 11.08
CA MET A 116 -15.00 4.17 11.30
C MET A 116 -14.76 4.43 12.78
N MET A 117 -13.58 4.04 13.30
CA MET A 117 -13.10 4.51 14.59
C MET A 117 -12.53 5.92 14.44
N THR A 118 -13.04 6.87 15.20
CA THR A 118 -12.46 8.19 15.33
C THR A 118 -11.44 8.22 16.48
N GLU A 119 -10.44 9.11 16.40
CA GLU A 119 -9.40 9.26 17.42
C GLU A 119 -8.75 7.91 17.79
N VAL A 120 -8.26 7.21 16.76
CA VAL A 120 -7.67 5.85 16.92
C VAL A 120 -6.64 5.80 18.03
N GLU A 121 -5.82 6.84 18.19
CA GLU A 121 -4.80 6.96 19.26
C GLU A 121 -5.38 6.98 20.68
N LYS A 122 -6.67 7.32 20.85
CA LYS A 122 -7.33 7.32 22.14
C LYS A 122 -8.18 6.06 22.38
N ASN A 123 -8.71 5.47 21.29
CA ASN A 123 -9.72 4.42 21.34
C ASN A 123 -9.17 3.02 21.01
N ALA A 124 -7.90 2.91 20.57
CA ALA A 124 -7.20 1.66 20.37
C ALA A 124 -5.84 1.68 21.08
N THR A 125 -5.37 0.51 21.50
CA THR A 125 -4.13 0.34 22.26
C THR A 125 -3.21 -0.64 21.51
N VAL A 126 -1.90 -0.37 21.50
CA VAL A 126 -0.91 -1.33 20.99
C VAL A 126 -1.05 -2.65 21.74
N GLY A 127 -1.13 -3.75 20.99
CA GLY A 127 -1.43 -5.09 21.49
C GLY A 127 -2.88 -5.53 21.28
N ASP A 128 -3.80 -4.61 20.93
CA ASP A 128 -5.19 -4.96 20.64
C ASP A 128 -5.27 -5.90 19.42
N ASP A 129 -6.30 -6.77 19.43
CA ASP A 129 -6.58 -7.68 18.35
C ASP A 129 -7.20 -6.94 17.16
N VAL A 130 -6.66 -7.20 15.98
CA VAL A 130 -7.14 -6.66 14.70
C VAL A 130 -7.34 -7.77 13.67
N SER A 131 -8.17 -7.51 12.67
CA SER A 131 -8.32 -8.39 11.51
C SER A 131 -8.38 -7.58 10.23
N VAL A 132 -7.65 -8.02 9.21
CA VAL A 132 -7.74 -7.51 7.84
C VAL A 132 -8.73 -8.38 7.08
N LEU A 133 -9.76 -7.78 6.50
CA LEU A 133 -10.83 -8.50 5.80
C LEU A 133 -10.76 -8.20 4.29
N GLY A 134 -10.08 -9.03 3.52
CA GLY A 134 -9.86 -8.71 2.12
C GLY A 134 -9.65 -9.90 1.19
N ASN A 135 -9.54 -9.57 -0.09
CA ASN A 135 -9.39 -10.47 -1.22
C ASN A 135 -7.91 -10.88 -1.39
N SER A 136 -7.44 -11.77 -0.53
CA SER A 136 -6.07 -12.28 -0.61
C SER A 136 -5.80 -12.88 -2.00
N ASN A 137 -4.68 -12.48 -2.62
CA ASN A 137 -4.24 -12.92 -3.95
C ASN A 137 -5.18 -12.57 -5.12
N GLY A 138 -6.27 -11.84 -4.89
CA GLY A 138 -7.23 -11.53 -5.96
C GLY A 138 -8.19 -12.65 -6.33
N ASP A 139 -8.27 -13.73 -5.55
CA ASP A 139 -9.03 -14.95 -5.87
C ASP A 139 -10.56 -14.82 -5.63
N ARG A 140 -11.04 -13.62 -5.32
CA ARG A 140 -12.45 -13.34 -4.93
C ARG A 140 -12.89 -14.14 -3.69
N VAL A 141 -11.97 -14.37 -2.79
CA VAL A 141 -12.22 -15.00 -1.49
C VAL A 141 -11.81 -14.02 -0.40
N ILE A 142 -12.74 -13.65 0.46
CA ILE A 142 -12.41 -12.87 1.65
C ILE A 142 -11.86 -13.81 2.70
N ALA A 143 -10.57 -13.74 2.90
CA ALA A 143 -9.89 -14.43 3.98
C ALA A 143 -9.59 -13.44 5.11
N PRO A 144 -10.15 -13.64 6.32
CA PRO A 144 -9.80 -12.81 7.45
C PRO A 144 -8.37 -13.13 7.91
N VAL A 145 -7.51 -12.10 7.96
CA VAL A 145 -6.13 -12.22 8.43
C VAL A 145 -6.03 -11.59 9.82
N ALA A 146 -5.98 -12.43 10.84
CA ALA A 146 -5.86 -11.96 12.23
C ALA A 146 -4.46 -11.45 12.55
N GLY A 147 -4.36 -10.52 13.50
CA GLY A 147 -3.11 -9.98 13.98
C GLY A 147 -3.29 -9.07 15.18
N LYS A 148 -2.20 -8.41 15.55
CA LYS A 148 -2.15 -7.42 16.62
C LYS A 148 -1.83 -6.05 16.06
N LEU A 149 -2.33 -5.01 16.70
CA LEU A 149 -1.91 -3.63 16.50
C LEU A 149 -0.51 -3.47 17.13
N LEU A 150 0.51 -3.23 16.31
CA LEU A 150 1.90 -3.13 16.74
C LEU A 150 2.36 -1.69 16.96
N GLY A 151 1.72 -0.74 16.29
CA GLY A 151 2.06 0.68 16.40
C GLY A 151 0.95 1.57 15.88
N ILE A 152 0.83 2.76 16.46
CA ILE A 152 -0.09 3.81 16.04
C ILE A 152 0.73 5.05 15.74
N GLY A 153 0.77 5.45 14.48
CA GLY A 153 1.39 6.71 14.03
C GLY A 153 0.34 7.79 13.73
N PRO A 154 0.78 8.97 13.33
CA PRO A 154 -0.12 10.09 13.08
C PRO A 154 -1.07 9.83 11.87
N ASP A 155 -0.63 9.07 10.87
CA ASP A 155 -1.35 8.83 9.62
C ASP A 155 -1.54 7.34 9.31
N ARG A 156 -0.89 6.44 10.06
CA ARG A 156 -0.89 4.99 9.80
C ARG A 156 -0.81 4.16 11.06
N VAL A 157 -1.14 2.88 10.90
CA VAL A 157 -0.91 1.85 11.93
C VAL A 157 0.02 0.77 11.40
N GLU A 158 0.82 0.16 12.27
CA GLU A 158 1.58 -1.06 12.02
C GLU A 158 0.82 -2.24 12.62
N VAL A 159 0.68 -3.34 11.87
CA VAL A 159 -0.03 -4.55 12.32
C VAL A 159 0.78 -5.81 12.04
N SER A 160 0.58 -6.84 12.86
CA SER A 160 1.18 -8.17 12.64
C SER A 160 0.36 -9.06 11.69
N ALA A 161 -0.84 -8.65 11.29
CA ALA A 161 -1.66 -9.39 10.35
C ALA A 161 -0.92 -9.60 9.02
N GLU A 162 -0.72 -10.84 8.62
CA GLU A 162 0.10 -11.22 7.46
C GLU A 162 -0.65 -11.08 6.14
N PHE A 163 -1.20 -9.89 5.88
CA PHE A 163 -1.87 -9.61 4.62
C PHE A 163 -0.87 -9.56 3.45
N VAL A 164 -1.37 -9.89 2.25
CA VAL A 164 -0.61 -10.06 1.01
C VAL A 164 -1.22 -9.23 -0.12
N THR A 165 -0.65 -9.32 -1.33
CA THR A 165 -1.22 -8.73 -2.56
C THR A 165 -2.70 -9.10 -2.69
N GLY A 166 -3.54 -8.15 -3.14
CA GLY A 166 -5.00 -8.28 -3.19
C GLY A 166 -5.71 -7.78 -1.92
N ASN A 167 -5.04 -7.77 -0.76
CA ASN A 167 -5.58 -7.15 0.45
C ASN A 167 -5.50 -5.62 0.46
N SER A 168 -4.80 -4.99 -0.50
CA SER A 168 -4.80 -3.53 -0.64
C SER A 168 -6.23 -3.01 -0.73
N GLY A 169 -6.57 -2.00 0.09
CA GLY A 169 -7.92 -1.47 0.21
C GLY A 169 -8.83 -2.17 1.22
N SER A 170 -8.36 -3.25 1.87
CA SER A 170 -9.13 -3.95 2.91
C SER A 170 -9.28 -3.13 4.19
N PRO A 171 -10.40 -3.21 4.90
CA PRO A 171 -10.50 -2.64 6.23
C PRO A 171 -9.61 -3.40 7.22
N ILE A 172 -8.89 -2.66 8.06
CA ILE A 172 -8.29 -3.17 9.29
C ILE A 172 -9.28 -2.92 10.40
N VAL A 173 -9.87 -3.98 10.93
CA VAL A 173 -10.94 -3.93 11.93
C VAL A 173 -10.37 -4.18 13.31
N HIS A 174 -10.63 -3.29 14.24
CA HIS A 174 -10.37 -3.49 15.67
C HIS A 174 -11.42 -4.46 16.24
N ILE A 175 -10.99 -5.65 16.65
CA ILE A 175 -11.91 -6.77 16.96
C ILE A 175 -12.86 -6.41 18.12
N LYS A 176 -12.33 -5.82 19.19
CA LYS A 176 -13.10 -5.47 20.38
C LYS A 176 -14.26 -4.50 20.10
N SER A 177 -14.07 -3.50 19.24
CA SER A 177 -15.11 -2.51 18.92
C SER A 177 -15.89 -2.85 17.66
N GLY A 178 -15.34 -3.68 16.77
CA GLY A 178 -15.89 -3.94 15.45
C GLY A 178 -15.79 -2.76 14.48
N LYS A 179 -14.97 -1.73 14.80
CA LYS A 179 -14.80 -0.53 13.98
C LYS A 179 -13.55 -0.62 13.11
N VAL A 180 -13.58 0.06 11.97
CA VAL A 180 -12.42 0.20 11.07
C VAL A 180 -11.46 1.23 11.65
N ILE A 181 -10.20 0.84 11.86
CA ILE A 181 -9.14 1.75 12.35
C ILE A 181 -8.24 2.23 11.21
N ALA A 182 -8.11 1.45 10.13
CA ALA A 182 -7.24 1.79 9.01
C ALA A 182 -7.62 0.99 7.75
N ILE A 183 -6.96 1.31 6.63
CA ILE A 183 -7.03 0.59 5.36
C ILE A 183 -5.68 -0.06 5.11
N ALA A 184 -5.65 -1.37 4.88
CA ALA A 184 -4.43 -2.10 4.51
C ALA A 184 -3.86 -1.55 3.21
N ALA A 185 -2.55 -1.22 3.20
CA ALA A 185 -1.96 -0.54 2.07
C ALA A 185 -0.68 -1.23 1.55
N TYR A 186 0.34 -1.39 2.38
CA TYR A 186 1.63 -1.88 1.93
C TYR A 186 2.41 -2.64 3.00
N ALA A 187 3.41 -3.39 2.55
CA ALA A 187 4.41 -4.00 3.41
C ALA A 187 5.81 -3.54 3.02
N THR A 188 6.68 -3.39 4.02
CA THR A 188 8.12 -3.16 3.81
C THR A 188 8.90 -4.41 4.19
N VAL A 189 9.90 -4.75 3.38
CA VAL A 189 10.77 -5.91 3.61
C VAL A 189 12.20 -5.43 3.86
N ARG A 190 12.71 -5.66 5.05
CA ARG A 190 14.11 -5.38 5.39
C ARG A 190 14.92 -6.68 5.37
N ARG A 191 15.79 -6.81 4.39
CA ARG A 191 16.67 -7.97 4.21
C ARG A 191 17.99 -7.86 4.97
N PHE A 192 18.36 -6.64 5.35
CA PHE A 192 19.61 -6.36 6.06
C PHE A 192 19.32 -5.51 7.30
N ASP A 193 20.09 -5.74 8.34
CA ASP A 193 20.09 -4.89 9.52
C ASP A 193 20.69 -3.53 9.17
N SER A 194 20.01 -2.44 9.56
CA SER A 194 20.39 -1.08 9.18
C SER A 194 21.64 -0.57 9.92
N VAL A 195 22.01 -1.17 11.04
CA VAL A 195 23.15 -0.77 11.88
C VAL A 195 24.38 -1.61 11.56
N THR A 196 24.20 -2.93 11.49
CA THR A 196 25.31 -3.89 11.33
C THR A 196 25.56 -4.28 9.87
N GLY A 197 24.64 -4.00 8.95
CA GLY A 197 24.68 -4.43 7.55
C GLY A 197 24.56 -5.95 7.35
N ARG A 198 24.29 -6.72 8.42
CA ARG A 198 24.17 -8.19 8.34
C ARG A 198 22.85 -8.59 7.71
N PRO A 199 22.81 -9.69 6.93
CA PRO A 199 21.56 -10.25 6.44
C PRO A 199 20.62 -10.61 7.60
N LYS A 200 19.33 -10.33 7.45
CA LYS A 200 18.25 -10.84 8.32
C LYS A 200 17.66 -12.09 7.68
N ASP A 201 17.66 -13.19 8.40
CA ASP A 201 17.05 -14.45 7.96
C ASP A 201 16.20 -15.02 9.12
N PRO A 202 14.86 -15.01 8.99
CA PRO A 202 14.08 -14.48 7.85
C PRO A 202 14.13 -12.96 7.75
N PRO A 203 13.82 -12.37 6.55
CA PRO A 203 13.67 -10.94 6.39
C PRO A 203 12.58 -10.37 7.32
N GLU A 204 12.82 -9.19 7.87
CA GLU A 204 11.82 -8.48 8.66
C GLU A 204 10.75 -7.89 7.72
N VAL A 205 9.50 -8.29 7.90
CA VAL A 205 8.36 -7.76 7.15
C VAL A 205 7.48 -6.94 8.08
N LYS A 206 7.29 -5.66 7.76
CA LYS A 206 6.39 -4.74 8.47
C LYS A 206 5.21 -4.40 7.57
N ARG A 207 4.00 -4.41 8.12
CA ARG A 207 2.76 -4.17 7.38
C ARG A 207 2.03 -2.97 7.94
N PHE A 208 1.58 -2.10 7.04
CA PHE A 208 1.02 -0.80 7.38
C PHE A 208 -0.34 -0.59 6.72
N GLY A 209 -1.22 0.07 7.47
CA GLY A 209 -2.47 0.60 6.95
C GLY A 209 -2.59 2.10 7.23
N PHE A 210 -3.19 2.84 6.30
CA PHE A 210 -3.48 4.25 6.48
C PHE A 210 -4.74 4.44 7.32
N ARG A 211 -4.68 5.36 8.29
CA ARG A 211 -5.79 5.74 9.17
C ARG A 211 -6.79 6.60 8.41
N LEU A 212 -8.07 6.25 8.47
CA LEU A 212 -9.16 7.05 7.88
C LEU A 212 -9.44 8.33 8.68
N ASP A 213 -9.37 8.25 10.02
CA ASP A 213 -9.65 9.37 10.92
C ASP A 213 -8.58 10.47 10.88
N SER A 214 -7.40 10.18 10.33
CA SER A 214 -6.32 11.14 10.18
C SER A 214 -6.40 11.98 8.90
N VAL A 215 -7.27 11.63 7.95
CA VAL A 215 -7.44 12.38 6.70
C VAL A 215 -8.04 13.76 6.98
N LYS A 216 -7.28 14.81 6.64
CA LYS A 216 -7.70 16.21 6.85
C LYS A 216 -8.34 16.85 5.63
N GLN A 217 -7.99 16.37 4.43
CA GLN A 217 -8.43 16.97 3.18
C GLN A 217 -8.71 15.89 2.13
N TRP A 218 -9.80 16.07 1.41
CA TRP A 218 -10.20 15.25 0.28
C TRP A 218 -10.17 16.09 -1.00
N GLN A 219 -9.56 15.57 -2.05
CA GLN A 219 -9.47 16.18 -3.36
C GLN A 219 -10.41 15.44 -4.33
N PRO A 220 -11.39 16.11 -4.94
CA PRO A 220 -12.22 15.50 -5.98
C PRO A 220 -11.38 14.98 -7.14
N VAL A 221 -11.73 13.79 -7.65
CA VAL A 221 -11.00 13.14 -8.73
C VAL A 221 -11.65 13.46 -10.07
N ALA A 222 -10.86 14.08 -10.95
CA ALA A 222 -11.16 14.19 -12.37
C ALA A 222 -10.43 13.06 -13.09
N TRP A 223 -11.16 12.02 -13.51
CA TRP A 223 -10.59 10.78 -14.04
C TRP A 223 -9.66 10.95 -15.25
N PRO A 224 -9.94 11.83 -16.23
CA PRO A 224 -9.02 12.04 -17.35
C PRO A 224 -7.64 12.49 -16.88
N GLU A 225 -7.59 13.50 -15.99
CA GLU A 225 -6.34 14.04 -15.45
C GLU A 225 -5.65 13.02 -14.52
N TYR A 226 -6.40 12.37 -13.64
CA TYR A 226 -5.87 11.36 -12.72
C TYR A 226 -5.23 10.18 -13.48
N SER A 227 -5.90 9.71 -14.53
CA SER A 227 -5.38 8.62 -15.36
C SER A 227 -4.16 9.06 -16.19
N ALA A 228 -4.13 10.29 -16.67
CA ALA A 228 -2.98 10.83 -17.40
C ALA A 228 -1.74 10.95 -16.49
N GLU A 229 -1.91 11.45 -15.27
CA GLU A 229 -0.84 11.52 -14.28
C GLU A 229 -0.31 10.11 -13.93
N PHE A 230 -1.21 9.14 -13.71
CA PHE A 230 -0.83 7.76 -13.46
C PHE A 230 -0.02 7.16 -14.62
N GLN A 231 -0.47 7.32 -15.87
CA GLN A 231 0.24 6.83 -17.05
C GLN A 231 1.60 7.50 -17.22
N GLY A 232 1.71 8.79 -16.90
CA GLY A 232 2.98 9.51 -16.88
C GLY A 232 3.95 8.89 -15.89
N LEU A 233 3.47 8.58 -14.68
CA LEU A 233 4.25 7.90 -13.64
C LEU A 233 4.71 6.51 -14.05
N GLU A 234 3.84 5.68 -14.60
CA GLU A 234 4.20 4.33 -15.07
C GLU A 234 5.37 4.36 -16.07
N LYS A 235 5.41 5.36 -16.95
CA LYS A 235 6.55 5.56 -17.87
C LYS A 235 7.83 5.94 -17.14
N ILE A 236 7.73 6.82 -16.15
CA ILE A 236 8.88 7.24 -15.33
C ILE A 236 9.39 6.08 -14.49
N ASP A 237 8.49 5.29 -13.89
CA ASP A 237 8.84 4.11 -13.10
C ASP A 237 9.56 3.08 -13.97
N ALA A 238 9.00 2.72 -15.14
CA ALA A 238 9.61 1.77 -16.06
C ALA A 238 11.02 2.19 -16.48
N ARG A 239 11.20 3.48 -16.82
CA ARG A 239 12.52 4.05 -17.13
C ARG A 239 13.46 4.01 -15.94
N THR A 240 12.96 4.37 -14.76
CA THR A 240 13.73 4.33 -13.51
C THR A 240 14.18 2.91 -13.19
N ASP A 241 13.33 1.91 -13.35
CA ASP A 241 13.66 0.52 -13.11
C ASP A 241 14.76 0.01 -14.06
N GLU A 242 14.70 0.36 -15.35
CA GLU A 242 15.76 0.05 -16.31
C GLU A 242 17.08 0.76 -15.97
N LEU A 243 17.03 2.03 -15.55
CA LEU A 243 18.22 2.73 -15.06
C LEU A 243 18.79 2.08 -13.80
N LEU A 244 17.96 1.71 -12.84
CA LEU A 244 18.37 1.00 -11.63
C LEU A 244 18.99 -0.37 -11.96
N LYS A 245 18.43 -1.09 -12.95
CA LYS A 245 19.02 -2.33 -13.45
C LYS A 245 20.43 -2.07 -13.97
N LEU A 246 20.63 -1.06 -14.83
CA LEU A 246 21.95 -0.68 -15.35
C LEU A 246 22.92 -0.33 -14.21
N LEU A 247 22.51 0.53 -13.29
CA LEU A 247 23.35 0.98 -12.19
C LEU A 247 23.77 -0.15 -11.24
N ARG A 248 22.90 -1.13 -11.02
CA ARG A 248 23.13 -2.26 -10.09
C ARG A 248 23.90 -3.41 -10.75
N THR A 249 23.52 -3.77 -11.96
CA THR A 249 24.14 -4.91 -12.67
C THR A 249 25.37 -4.51 -13.48
N ARG A 250 25.51 -3.20 -13.79
CA ARG A 250 26.59 -2.68 -14.64
C ARG A 250 26.60 -3.29 -16.03
N LEU A 251 25.41 -3.66 -16.51
CA LEU A 251 25.21 -4.27 -17.83
C LEU A 251 25.00 -3.16 -18.85
N PHE A 252 26.01 -2.90 -19.69
CA PHE A 252 26.00 -1.85 -20.70
C PHE A 252 25.60 -2.37 -22.11
N ASP A 253 24.98 -3.54 -22.20
CA ASP A 253 24.42 -4.06 -23.45
C ASP A 253 23.07 -3.43 -23.78
N ALA A 254 23.00 -2.69 -24.89
CA ALA A 254 21.79 -1.99 -25.31
C ALA A 254 20.58 -2.91 -25.55
N ALA A 255 20.81 -4.16 -26.00
CA ALA A 255 19.74 -5.13 -26.22
C ALA A 255 19.01 -5.56 -24.93
N SER A 256 19.62 -5.32 -23.78
CA SER A 256 19.04 -5.65 -22.47
C SER A 256 18.01 -4.63 -21.96
N TYR A 257 17.76 -3.54 -22.71
CA TYR A 257 16.89 -2.43 -22.32
C TYR A 257 15.84 -2.15 -23.37
N THR A 258 14.64 -1.79 -22.95
CA THR A 258 13.50 -1.51 -23.82
C THR A 258 13.21 -0.01 -23.95
N ASP A 259 13.47 0.79 -22.90
CA ASP A 259 13.26 2.24 -22.94
C ASP A 259 14.23 2.93 -23.90
N PRO A 260 13.74 3.65 -24.92
CA PRO A 260 14.57 4.32 -25.92
C PRO A 260 15.53 5.37 -25.31
N ALA A 261 15.16 5.98 -24.18
CA ALA A 261 15.99 6.96 -23.49
C ALA A 261 17.23 6.32 -22.83
N ILE A 262 17.20 5.03 -22.55
CA ILE A 262 18.33 4.25 -22.03
C ILE A 262 19.03 3.52 -23.16
N ARG A 263 18.28 2.80 -23.98
CA ARG A 263 18.81 2.01 -25.09
C ARG A 263 19.55 2.84 -26.13
N GLY A 264 19.00 3.97 -26.57
CA GLY A 264 19.61 4.82 -27.59
C GLY A 264 21.00 5.36 -27.21
N PRO A 265 21.23 5.91 -26.01
CA PRO A 265 22.58 6.25 -25.57
C PRO A 265 23.55 5.07 -25.52
N LEU A 266 23.09 3.88 -25.07
CA LEU A 266 23.91 2.65 -25.07
C LEU A 266 24.30 2.19 -26.45
N GLU A 267 23.40 2.25 -27.46
CA GLU A 267 23.69 1.95 -28.85
C GLU A 267 24.76 2.90 -29.42
N ARG A 268 24.62 4.21 -29.16
CA ARG A 268 25.64 5.21 -29.58
C ARG A 268 26.99 4.97 -28.92
N TYR A 269 27.00 4.60 -27.64
CA TYR A 269 28.20 4.23 -26.91
C TYR A 269 28.90 3.02 -27.55
N ALA A 270 28.17 1.97 -27.90
CA ALA A 270 28.68 0.77 -28.54
C ALA A 270 29.28 1.07 -29.94
N ILE A 271 28.62 1.94 -30.73
CA ILE A 271 29.10 2.37 -32.07
C ILE A 271 30.37 3.20 -31.91
N ALA A 272 30.41 4.17 -31.01
CA ALA A 272 31.60 4.98 -30.75
C ALA A 272 32.81 4.12 -30.36
N GLY A 273 32.58 3.12 -29.45
CA GLY A 273 33.63 2.18 -29.07
C GLY A 273 34.20 1.33 -30.18
N LYS A 274 33.38 0.97 -31.19
CA LYS A 274 33.81 0.22 -32.35
C LYS A 274 34.58 1.05 -33.39
N ASN A 275 34.15 2.30 -33.60
CA ASN A 275 34.66 3.14 -34.68
C ASN A 275 35.94 3.92 -34.33
N THR A 276 36.20 4.17 -33.06
CA THR A 276 37.25 5.11 -32.65
C THR A 276 38.52 4.45 -32.14
N GLY A 277 38.54 3.12 -32.01
CA GLY A 277 39.66 2.46 -31.31
C GLY A 277 39.86 2.93 -29.87
N LEU A 278 38.93 3.74 -29.37
CA LEU A 278 38.91 4.41 -28.06
C LEU A 278 38.69 3.43 -26.86
N ILE A 279 38.61 2.13 -27.15
CA ILE A 279 38.69 1.09 -26.09
C ILE A 279 40.02 1.20 -25.33
N LYS A 280 40.98 2.00 -25.82
CA LYS A 280 42.24 2.27 -25.10
C LYS A 280 42.19 3.43 -24.10
N THR A 281 41.20 4.30 -24.14
CA THR A 281 41.07 5.43 -23.24
C THR A 281 39.91 5.21 -22.30
N ASP A 282 40.20 4.55 -21.19
CA ASP A 282 39.37 4.45 -19.98
C ASP A 282 37.89 4.10 -20.22
N PRO A 283 37.54 2.79 -20.38
CA PRO A 283 36.16 2.34 -20.48
C PRO A 283 35.28 2.78 -19.30
N LEU A 284 35.92 3.07 -18.16
CA LEU A 284 35.25 3.56 -16.95
C LEU A 284 34.80 5.01 -17.08
N SER A 285 35.58 5.87 -17.73
CA SER A 285 35.20 7.27 -17.95
C SER A 285 33.97 7.34 -18.86
N ALA A 286 33.97 6.61 -19.96
CA ALA A 286 32.86 6.56 -20.90
C ALA A 286 31.58 5.96 -20.26
N ALA A 287 31.72 4.93 -19.45
CA ALA A 287 30.60 4.35 -18.71
C ALA A 287 30.05 5.33 -17.65
N ARG A 288 30.95 6.11 -17.02
CA ARG A 288 30.55 7.17 -16.07
C ARG A 288 29.76 8.27 -16.76
N ASP A 289 30.27 8.76 -17.89
CA ASP A 289 29.62 9.84 -18.65
C ASP A 289 28.25 9.41 -19.16
N LEU A 290 28.11 8.17 -19.62
CA LEU A 290 26.84 7.59 -20.01
C LEU A 290 25.87 7.48 -18.81
N ALA A 291 26.33 6.95 -17.68
CA ALA A 291 25.51 6.83 -16.48
C ALA A 291 25.05 8.20 -15.96
N ASN A 292 25.95 9.22 -15.99
CA ASN A 292 25.62 10.60 -15.66
C ASN A 292 24.55 11.17 -16.59
N SER A 293 24.70 10.96 -17.92
CA SER A 293 23.74 11.44 -18.91
C SER A 293 22.36 10.84 -18.70
N LEU A 294 22.30 9.53 -18.46
CA LEU A 294 21.02 8.82 -18.19
C LEU A 294 20.37 9.26 -16.87
N HIS A 295 21.20 9.45 -15.83
CA HIS A 295 20.71 9.92 -14.54
C HIS A 295 20.09 11.32 -14.66
N ASN A 296 20.80 12.26 -15.32
CA ASN A 296 20.34 13.63 -15.51
C ASN A 296 19.05 13.68 -16.38
N ALA A 297 18.95 12.83 -17.40
CA ALA A 297 17.72 12.74 -18.20
C ALA A 297 16.52 12.29 -17.35
N CYS A 298 16.68 11.28 -16.50
CA CYS A 298 15.63 10.86 -15.59
C CYS A 298 15.29 11.92 -14.54
N ASP A 299 16.27 12.68 -14.05
CA ASP A 299 16.02 13.80 -13.11
C ASP A 299 15.20 14.89 -13.75
N THR A 300 15.47 15.22 -15.00
CA THR A 300 14.69 16.20 -15.77
C THR A 300 13.24 15.75 -15.93
N ASP A 301 13.01 14.50 -16.33
CA ASP A 301 11.66 13.95 -16.47
C ASP A 301 10.87 14.01 -15.14
N ILE A 302 11.51 13.64 -14.02
CA ILE A 302 10.87 13.70 -12.70
C ILE A 302 10.59 15.15 -12.29
N ALA A 303 11.52 16.06 -12.49
CA ALA A 303 11.33 17.47 -12.17
C ALA A 303 10.15 18.08 -12.95
N GLN A 304 10.03 17.76 -14.25
CA GLN A 304 8.89 18.17 -15.06
C GLN A 304 7.58 17.55 -14.57
N ALA A 305 7.58 16.26 -14.25
CA ALA A 305 6.40 15.59 -13.72
C ALA A 305 5.95 16.17 -12.37
N LEU A 306 6.89 16.46 -11.45
CA LEU A 306 6.59 17.06 -10.14
C LEU A 306 5.87 18.40 -10.24
N VAL A 307 6.19 19.22 -11.26
CA VAL A 307 5.51 20.48 -11.51
C VAL A 307 4.09 20.27 -12.04
N ALA A 308 3.87 19.25 -12.86
CA ALA A 308 2.59 18.98 -13.51
C ALA A 308 1.59 18.23 -12.60
N ILE A 309 2.07 17.44 -11.64
CA ILE A 309 1.25 16.57 -10.80
C ILE A 309 0.36 17.37 -9.85
N ARG A 310 -0.92 17.06 -9.89
CA ARG A 310 -1.98 17.64 -9.05
C ARG A 310 -2.29 16.78 -7.83
N TYR A 311 -2.19 15.43 -7.95
CA TYR A 311 -2.57 14.51 -6.91
C TYR A 311 -1.37 14.15 -6.03
N ASP A 312 -1.52 14.38 -4.73
CA ASP A 312 -0.44 14.24 -3.74
C ASP A 312 0.13 12.81 -3.66
N HIS A 313 -0.72 11.80 -3.82
CA HIS A 313 -0.29 10.39 -3.87
C HIS A 313 0.78 10.15 -4.95
N PHE A 314 0.60 10.71 -6.14
CA PHE A 314 1.56 10.57 -7.23
C PHE A 314 2.85 11.37 -6.99
N ARG A 315 2.73 12.54 -6.36
CA ARG A 315 3.90 13.34 -5.95
C ARG A 315 4.76 12.60 -4.95
N HIS A 316 4.15 11.94 -3.97
CA HIS A 316 4.88 11.12 -3.00
C HIS A 316 5.61 9.96 -3.67
N ARG A 317 4.94 9.24 -4.59
CA ARG A 317 5.54 8.14 -5.37
C ARG A 317 6.76 8.60 -6.17
N LEU A 318 6.70 9.75 -6.83
CA LEU A 318 7.87 10.34 -7.53
C LEU A 318 9.01 10.68 -6.59
N GLY A 319 8.73 11.23 -5.43
CA GLY A 319 9.74 11.53 -4.42
C GLY A 319 10.50 10.28 -3.95
N GLU A 320 9.79 9.17 -3.73
CA GLU A 320 10.41 7.88 -3.38
C GLU A 320 11.28 7.34 -4.53
N GLN A 321 10.83 7.44 -5.78
CA GLN A 321 11.62 7.04 -6.96
C GLN A 321 12.89 7.88 -7.10
N GLN A 322 12.81 9.18 -6.91
CA GLN A 322 13.96 10.09 -6.95
C GLN A 322 15.00 9.71 -5.90
N LYS A 323 14.57 9.44 -4.67
CA LYS A 323 15.44 9.01 -3.58
C LYS A 323 16.15 7.69 -3.88
N LEU A 324 15.38 6.67 -4.30
CA LEU A 324 15.91 5.35 -4.62
C LEU A 324 16.98 5.40 -5.72
N ARG A 325 16.76 6.23 -6.73
CA ARG A 325 17.69 6.45 -7.83
C ARG A 325 18.97 7.16 -7.37
N ALA A 326 18.84 8.22 -6.57
CA ALA A 326 19.98 8.94 -6.03
C ALA A 326 20.88 8.03 -5.17
N GLU A 327 20.30 7.17 -4.33
CA GLU A 327 21.01 6.18 -3.54
C GLU A 327 21.76 5.16 -4.42
N SER A 328 21.09 4.66 -5.47
CA SER A 328 21.69 3.69 -6.40
C SER A 328 22.81 4.30 -7.23
N TYR A 329 22.68 5.55 -7.65
CA TYR A 329 23.71 6.28 -8.36
C TYR A 329 24.94 6.51 -7.48
N LYS A 330 24.75 6.91 -6.23
CA LYS A 330 25.85 7.05 -5.25
C LYS A 330 26.60 5.73 -5.05
N ALA A 331 25.89 4.60 -5.02
CA ALA A 331 26.52 3.28 -4.92
C ALA A 331 27.36 2.94 -6.17
N LEU A 332 26.90 3.32 -7.38
CA LEU A 332 27.69 3.18 -8.62
C LEU A 332 28.95 4.03 -8.59
N GLU A 333 28.87 5.31 -8.16
CA GLU A 333 30.04 6.19 -8.05
C GLU A 333 31.09 5.64 -7.09
N GLN A 334 30.65 5.11 -5.93
CA GLN A 334 31.54 4.49 -4.95
C GLN A 334 32.27 3.28 -5.57
N TRP A 335 31.54 2.43 -6.29
CA TRP A 335 32.15 1.30 -6.97
C TRP A 335 33.16 1.74 -8.06
N MET A 336 32.83 2.73 -8.89
CA MET A 336 33.77 3.25 -9.90
C MET A 336 35.07 3.77 -9.27
N LYS A 337 35.02 4.38 -8.08
CA LYS A 337 36.23 4.80 -7.34
C LYS A 337 37.10 3.62 -6.89
N THR A 338 36.53 2.43 -6.71
CA THR A 338 37.33 1.23 -6.33
C THR A 338 38.06 0.60 -7.52
N LEU A 339 37.59 0.84 -8.75
CA LEU A 339 38.19 0.31 -9.96
C LEU A 339 39.33 1.20 -10.53
N GLY A 340 39.42 2.45 -10.10
CA GLY A 340 40.46 3.39 -10.48
C GLY A 340 41.67 3.40 -9.52
N LYS A 341 41.74 2.43 -8.60
CA LYS A 341 42.88 2.13 -7.76
C LYS A 341 43.55 0.86 -8.23
#